data_8c443383213534c1a75e7bf5a889826a
#
_entry.id   8c443383213534c1a75e7bf5a889826a
#
_cell.length_a   1.000
_cell.length_b   1.000
_cell.length_c   1.000
_cell.angle_alpha   90.00
_cell.angle_beta   90.00
_cell.angle_gamma   90.00
#
_symmetry.space_group_name_H-M   'P 1'
#
loop_
_entity.id
_entity.type
_entity.pdbx_description
1 polymer ?
#
loop_
_entity_poly.entity_id
_entity_poly.type
_entity_poly.pdbx_seq_one_letter_code
_entity_poly.pdbx_strand_id
1 'polypeptide(L)'
;FLETGYARRCLFGVGSHERKAHNTQTAAEIYAKLTAPNNSSTVNKWMAQFHKLADPAMFGWQMEVADDVAIQLLTYKIECEKAAALLADHEEVRKAELSHRYFKALKLAGAYAFVDESSNVEMEHLMQAILLTEESGKAFQSILTREKTYVKLAKYIAAEENELTHADLMEALPYYKSGNAARNELMTLATAWGYK
;
A
#
# COMPACT_ATOMS: atom_id res chain seq x y z
N PHE A 1 6.80 -11.50 -7.28
CA PHE A 1 6.12 -11.01 -6.07
C PHE A 1 4.59 -10.96 -6.24
N LEU A 2 4.08 -10.31 -7.29
CA LEU A 2 2.64 -10.20 -7.55
C LEU A 2 2.01 -11.55 -7.92
N GLU A 3 2.71 -12.37 -8.69
CA GLU A 3 2.25 -13.69 -9.16
C GLU A 3 2.36 -14.78 -8.08
N THR A 4 3.23 -14.62 -7.10
CA THR A 4 3.50 -15.65 -6.07
C THR A 4 2.47 -15.71 -4.95
N GLY A 5 1.38 -14.97 -5.03
CA GLY A 5 0.33 -14.93 -4.00
C GLY A 5 0.68 -14.15 -2.73
N TYR A 6 1.88 -13.56 -2.63
CA TYR A 6 2.23 -12.68 -1.51
C TYR A 6 1.38 -11.40 -1.52
N ALA A 7 1.10 -10.84 -2.69
CA ALA A 7 0.33 -9.61 -2.83
C ALA A 7 -1.04 -9.69 -2.14
N ARG A 8 -1.74 -10.82 -2.24
CA ARG A 8 -3.04 -11.02 -1.59
C ARG A 8 -2.98 -11.03 -0.06
N ARG A 9 -1.79 -11.20 0.53
CA ARG A 9 -1.57 -11.26 1.99
C ARG A 9 -1.02 -9.96 2.56
N CYS A 10 -0.59 -9.03 1.72
CA CYS A 10 0.00 -7.76 2.11
C CYS A 10 -1.05 -6.65 2.16
N LEU A 11 -0.79 -5.65 2.98
CA LEU A 11 -1.44 -4.36 2.91
C LEU A 11 -0.56 -3.42 2.08
N PHE A 12 -1.18 -2.64 1.23
CA PHE A 12 -0.52 -1.67 0.36
C PHE A 12 -0.90 -0.25 0.75
N GLY A 13 0.07 0.63 0.72
CA GLY A 13 -0.16 2.06 0.86
C GLY A 13 0.46 2.79 -0.34
N VAL A 14 -0.20 3.84 -0.80
CA VAL A 14 0.33 4.75 -1.81
C VAL A 14 0.46 6.12 -1.16
N GLY A 15 1.69 6.62 -1.09
CA GLY A 15 1.96 7.99 -0.68
C GLY A 15 1.69 8.96 -1.83
N SER A 16 1.07 10.11 -1.56
CA SER A 16 1.07 11.22 -2.49
C SER A 16 2.51 11.71 -2.68
N HIS A 17 2.94 11.85 -3.93
CA HIS A 17 4.25 12.41 -4.28
C HIS A 17 4.28 13.95 -4.16
N GLU A 18 3.54 14.53 -3.26
CA GLU A 18 3.80 15.93 -2.91
C GLU A 18 5.23 15.98 -2.37
N ARG A 19 6.12 16.60 -3.15
CA ARG A 19 7.47 16.88 -2.67
C ARG A 19 7.31 17.68 -1.39
N LYS A 20 7.61 17.05 -0.25
CA LYS A 20 7.71 17.81 1.00
C LYS A 20 8.64 18.99 0.73
N ALA A 21 8.18 20.17 1.09
CA ALA A 21 9.02 21.37 1.01
C ALA A 21 10.39 21.04 1.59
N HIS A 22 11.44 21.53 0.94
CA HIS A 22 12.81 21.29 1.39
C HIS A 22 12.90 21.63 2.88
N ASN A 23 13.49 20.75 3.67
CA ASN A 23 13.65 21.01 5.10
C ASN A 23 14.48 22.30 5.27
N THR A 24 13.86 23.36 5.75
CA THR A 24 14.49 24.67 5.98
C THR A 24 15.19 24.76 7.33
N GLN A 25 15.12 23.70 8.15
CA GLN A 25 15.73 23.68 9.48
C GLN A 25 17.26 23.62 9.39
N THR A 26 17.93 24.36 10.23
CA THR A 26 19.38 24.29 10.39
C THR A 26 19.79 22.98 11.07
N ALA A 27 21.03 22.55 10.86
CA ALA A 27 21.57 21.37 11.54
C ALA A 27 21.48 21.46 13.07
N ALA A 28 21.65 22.68 13.64
CA ALA A 28 21.53 22.93 15.06
C ALA A 28 20.09 22.72 15.57
N GLU A 29 19.09 23.18 14.81
CA GLU A 29 17.67 22.97 15.18
C GLU A 29 17.29 21.50 15.09
N ILE A 30 17.78 20.78 14.09
CA ILE A 30 17.55 19.33 13.96
C ILE A 30 18.20 18.60 15.16
N TYR A 31 19.44 18.93 15.48
CA TYR A 31 20.17 18.34 16.60
C TYR A 31 19.49 18.63 17.94
N ALA A 32 19.05 19.86 18.16
CA ALA A 32 18.32 20.24 19.37
C ALA A 32 17.01 19.45 19.53
N LYS A 33 16.29 19.19 18.42
CA LYS A 33 15.08 18.34 18.44
C LYS A 33 15.39 16.89 18.73
N LEU A 34 16.48 16.35 18.18
CA LEU A 34 16.90 14.98 18.41
C LEU A 34 17.38 14.71 19.83
N THR A 35 18.02 15.72 20.45
CA THR A 35 18.57 15.64 21.80
C THR A 35 17.62 16.15 22.88
N ALA A 36 16.50 16.77 22.50
CA ALA A 36 15.48 17.17 23.46
C ALA A 36 14.98 15.95 24.25
N PRO A 37 14.77 16.04 25.54
CA PRO A 37 14.19 14.96 26.32
C PRO A 37 12.86 14.58 25.68
N ASN A 38 12.74 13.31 25.32
CA ASN A 38 11.58 12.80 24.59
C ASN A 38 10.38 12.71 25.54
N ASN A 39 9.75 13.82 25.82
CA ASN A 39 8.55 13.95 26.65
C ASN A 39 7.27 13.67 25.87
N SER A 40 7.33 12.89 24.79
CA SER A 40 6.15 12.52 24.05
C SER A 40 5.30 11.57 24.90
N SER A 41 4.29 12.14 25.56
CA SER A 41 3.31 11.38 26.34
C SER A 41 2.67 10.27 25.49
N THR A 42 2.50 10.51 24.19
CA THR A 42 2.00 9.55 23.22
C THR A 42 2.92 8.35 23.06
N VAL A 43 4.24 8.57 22.90
CA VAL A 43 5.22 7.47 22.77
C VAL A 43 5.25 6.64 24.05
N ASN A 44 5.29 7.31 25.22
CA ASN A 44 5.30 6.61 26.50
C ASN A 44 4.03 5.80 26.73
N LYS A 45 2.87 6.33 26.32
CA LYS A 45 1.59 5.60 26.37
C LYS A 45 1.67 4.31 25.51
N TRP A 46 2.12 4.43 24.28
CA TRP A 46 2.23 3.26 23.39
C TRP A 46 3.28 2.25 23.88
N MET A 47 4.41 2.74 24.41
CA MET A 47 5.40 1.84 25.00
C MET A 47 4.83 1.05 26.17
N ALA A 48 4.11 1.68 27.08
CA ALA A 48 3.47 1.03 28.22
C ALA A 48 2.45 -0.03 27.73
N GLN A 49 1.64 0.33 26.73
CA GLN A 49 0.64 -0.61 26.14
C GLN A 49 1.33 -1.81 25.49
N PHE A 50 2.33 -1.60 24.64
CA PHE A 50 3.03 -2.70 24.00
C PHE A 50 3.80 -3.57 25.00
N HIS A 51 4.34 -3.01 26.08
CA HIS A 51 4.92 -3.79 27.17
C HIS A 51 3.91 -4.75 27.81
N LYS A 52 2.70 -4.26 28.04
CA LYS A 52 1.62 -5.07 28.60
C LYS A 52 1.18 -6.18 27.64
N LEU A 53 1.00 -5.84 26.34
CA LEU A 53 0.60 -6.81 25.32
C LEU A 53 1.71 -7.86 25.02
N ALA A 54 2.96 -7.54 25.32
CA ALA A 54 4.10 -8.46 25.18
C ALA A 54 4.27 -9.43 26.37
N ASP A 55 3.40 -9.36 27.38
CA ASP A 55 3.42 -10.30 28.51
C ASP A 55 3.21 -11.74 27.99
N PRO A 56 4.02 -12.71 28.42
CA PRO A 56 3.82 -14.12 28.07
C PRO A 56 2.42 -14.66 28.41
N ALA A 57 1.73 -14.09 29.39
CA ALA A 57 0.36 -14.45 29.74
C ALA A 57 -0.64 -14.13 28.63
N MET A 58 -0.31 -13.22 27.73
CA MET A 58 -1.15 -12.87 26.56
C MET A 58 -0.99 -13.87 25.40
N PHE A 59 -0.03 -14.79 25.49
CA PHE A 59 0.18 -15.78 24.44
C PHE A 59 -1.00 -16.78 24.40
N GLY A 60 -1.57 -16.95 23.22
CA GLY A 60 -2.71 -17.86 23.03
C GLY A 60 -4.04 -17.29 23.50
N TRP A 61 -4.10 -15.98 23.78
CA TRP A 61 -5.35 -15.33 24.13
C TRP A 61 -6.40 -15.51 23.01
N GLN A 62 -7.54 -16.08 23.37
CA GLN A 62 -8.65 -16.31 22.46
C GLN A 62 -9.60 -15.12 22.49
N MET A 63 -10.00 -14.68 21.33
CA MET A 63 -11.00 -13.63 21.18
C MET A 63 -12.26 -14.21 20.58
N GLU A 64 -13.39 -13.76 21.06
CA GLU A 64 -14.70 -14.13 20.55
C GLU A 64 -15.17 -13.13 19.49
N VAL A 65 -15.93 -13.63 18.52
CA VAL A 65 -16.56 -12.81 17.48
C VAL A 65 -18.06 -12.95 17.65
N ALA A 66 -18.76 -11.87 18.00
CA ALA A 66 -20.20 -11.88 18.16
C ALA A 66 -20.91 -12.19 16.83
N ASP A 67 -22.11 -12.75 16.90
CA ASP A 67 -22.87 -13.20 15.72
C ASP A 67 -23.13 -12.09 14.71
N ASP A 68 -23.45 -10.90 15.17
CA ASP A 68 -23.69 -9.72 14.33
C ASP A 68 -22.41 -9.28 13.58
N VAL A 69 -21.26 -9.31 14.25
CA VAL A 69 -19.95 -9.02 13.66
C VAL A 69 -19.56 -10.10 12.63
N ALA A 70 -19.84 -11.37 12.96
CA ALA A 70 -19.60 -12.48 12.05
C ALA A 70 -20.48 -12.38 10.79
N ILE A 71 -21.77 -12.04 10.95
CA ILE A 71 -22.71 -11.82 9.84
C ILE A 71 -22.21 -10.65 8.95
N GLN A 72 -21.77 -9.55 9.54
CA GLN A 72 -21.24 -8.42 8.80
C GLN A 72 -19.98 -8.78 8.01
N LEU A 73 -19.07 -9.54 8.62
CA LEU A 73 -17.88 -10.05 7.93
C LEU A 73 -18.23 -10.97 6.75
N LEU A 74 -19.22 -11.86 6.92
CA LEU A 74 -19.70 -12.72 5.85
C LEU A 74 -20.39 -11.92 4.73
N THR A 75 -21.13 -10.88 5.08
CA THR A 75 -21.71 -9.95 4.10
C THR A 75 -20.60 -9.30 3.26
N TYR A 76 -19.58 -8.78 3.92
CA TYR A 76 -18.42 -8.21 3.24
C TYR A 76 -17.68 -9.23 2.35
N LYS A 77 -17.54 -10.48 2.82
CA LYS A 77 -16.99 -11.58 1.99
C LYS A 77 -17.78 -11.77 0.70
N ILE A 78 -19.10 -11.85 0.80
CA ILE A 78 -19.98 -12.02 -0.37
C ILE A 78 -19.85 -10.86 -1.35
N GLU A 79 -19.74 -9.63 -0.86
CA GLU A 79 -19.52 -8.45 -1.71
C GLU A 79 -18.16 -8.50 -2.41
N CYS A 80 -17.10 -8.90 -1.73
CA CYS A 80 -15.78 -9.11 -2.32
C CYS A 80 -15.79 -10.19 -3.41
N GLU A 81 -16.47 -11.31 -3.17
CA GLU A 81 -16.61 -12.41 -4.14
C GLU A 81 -17.40 -11.97 -5.37
N LYS A 82 -18.51 -11.23 -5.19
CA LYS A 82 -19.27 -10.64 -6.31
C LYS A 82 -18.41 -9.69 -7.13
N ALA A 83 -17.66 -8.81 -6.46
CA ALA A 83 -16.77 -7.88 -7.15
C ALA A 83 -15.66 -8.63 -7.93
N ALA A 84 -15.11 -9.70 -7.36
CA ALA A 84 -14.12 -10.53 -8.03
C ALA A 84 -14.69 -11.25 -9.27
N ALA A 85 -15.94 -11.70 -9.21
CA ALA A 85 -16.61 -12.38 -10.32
C ALA A 85 -16.89 -11.47 -11.53
N LEU A 86 -16.96 -10.15 -11.32
CA LEU A 86 -17.15 -9.16 -12.39
C LEU A 86 -15.87 -8.82 -13.16
N LEU A 87 -14.71 -9.23 -12.66
CA LEU A 87 -13.43 -8.96 -13.33
C LEU A 87 -13.20 -9.89 -14.52
N ALA A 88 -12.46 -9.39 -15.52
CA ALA A 88 -12.07 -10.16 -16.68
C ALA A 88 -11.10 -11.30 -16.33
N ASP A 89 -11.07 -12.37 -17.15
CA ASP A 89 -10.28 -13.58 -16.85
C ASP A 89 -8.79 -13.32 -16.70
N HIS A 90 -8.25 -12.36 -17.43
CA HIS A 90 -6.83 -12.00 -17.33
C HIS A 90 -6.47 -11.20 -16.06
N GLU A 91 -7.44 -10.82 -15.22
CA GLU A 91 -7.21 -10.07 -13.97
C GLU A 91 -7.07 -10.99 -12.75
N GLU A 92 -6.47 -12.17 -12.90
CA GLU A 92 -6.35 -13.19 -11.85
C GLU A 92 -5.75 -12.67 -10.54
N VAL A 93 -4.72 -11.84 -10.62
CA VAL A 93 -4.05 -11.27 -9.44
C VAL A 93 -5.01 -10.38 -8.63
N ARG A 94 -5.84 -9.61 -9.33
CA ARG A 94 -6.85 -8.73 -8.74
C ARG A 94 -8.03 -9.54 -8.17
N LYS A 95 -8.49 -10.57 -8.90
CA LYS A 95 -9.51 -11.52 -8.40
C LYS A 95 -9.06 -12.16 -7.10
N ALA A 96 -7.82 -12.65 -7.06
CA ALA A 96 -7.25 -13.29 -5.88
C ALA A 96 -7.11 -12.31 -4.70
N GLU A 97 -6.76 -11.05 -4.93
CA GLU A 97 -6.69 -10.02 -3.89
C GLU A 97 -8.07 -9.74 -3.31
N LEU A 98 -9.09 -9.51 -4.16
CA LEU A 98 -10.47 -9.28 -3.74
C LEU A 98 -11.04 -10.43 -2.91
N SER A 99 -10.89 -11.66 -3.38
CA SER A 99 -11.39 -12.85 -2.69
C SER A 99 -10.75 -13.07 -1.32
N HIS A 100 -9.58 -12.49 -1.07
CA HIS A 100 -8.88 -12.59 0.20
C HIS A 100 -9.04 -11.37 1.13
N ARG A 101 -9.72 -10.31 0.71
CA ARG A 101 -9.87 -9.09 1.51
C ARG A 101 -10.54 -9.34 2.85
N TYR A 102 -11.60 -10.11 2.88
CA TYR A 102 -12.31 -10.41 4.12
C TYR A 102 -11.40 -11.08 5.16
N PHE A 103 -10.45 -11.91 4.72
CA PHE A 103 -9.45 -12.50 5.62
C PHE A 103 -8.49 -11.45 6.20
N LYS A 104 -8.10 -10.47 5.41
CA LYS A 104 -7.30 -9.34 5.90
C LYS A 104 -8.08 -8.55 6.94
N ALA A 105 -9.36 -8.25 6.64
CA ALA A 105 -10.25 -7.53 7.55
C ALA A 105 -10.42 -8.29 8.88
N LEU A 106 -10.66 -9.60 8.85
CA LEU A 106 -10.77 -10.41 10.06
C LEU A 106 -9.50 -10.36 10.92
N LYS A 107 -8.33 -10.53 10.30
CA LYS A 107 -7.06 -10.50 11.02
C LYS A 107 -6.75 -9.13 11.61
N LEU A 108 -7.08 -8.06 10.89
CA LEU A 108 -6.91 -6.70 11.37
C LEU A 108 -7.88 -6.38 12.50
N ALA A 109 -9.14 -6.80 12.38
CA ALA A 109 -10.13 -6.62 13.43
C ALA A 109 -9.70 -7.30 14.73
N GLY A 110 -9.17 -8.54 14.64
CA GLY A 110 -8.58 -9.22 15.77
C GLY A 110 -7.34 -8.50 16.34
N ALA A 111 -6.49 -7.95 15.47
CA ALA A 111 -5.34 -7.16 15.91
C ALA A 111 -5.75 -5.87 16.63
N TYR A 112 -6.79 -5.18 16.15
CA TYR A 112 -7.35 -3.99 16.83
C TYR A 112 -7.93 -4.36 18.19
N ALA A 113 -8.78 -5.40 18.26
CA ALA A 113 -9.32 -5.89 19.51
C ALA A 113 -8.20 -6.26 20.52
N PHE A 114 -7.12 -6.89 20.03
CA PHE A 114 -5.95 -7.22 20.86
C PHE A 114 -5.27 -5.97 21.42
N VAL A 115 -5.06 -4.95 20.58
CA VAL A 115 -4.45 -3.69 21.01
C VAL A 115 -5.33 -2.95 22.00
N ASP A 116 -6.63 -3.04 21.85
CA ASP A 116 -7.62 -2.45 22.76
C ASP A 116 -7.89 -3.31 24.00
N GLU A 117 -7.17 -4.44 24.14
CA GLU A 117 -7.30 -5.39 25.25
C GLU A 117 -8.74 -5.94 25.41
N SER A 118 -9.48 -5.99 24.29
CA SER A 118 -10.83 -6.53 24.26
C SER A 118 -10.82 -8.04 24.05
N SER A 119 -11.55 -8.78 24.85
CA SER A 119 -11.79 -10.22 24.64
C SER A 119 -12.69 -10.51 23.44
N ASN A 120 -13.38 -9.49 22.94
CA ASN A 120 -14.33 -9.60 21.84
C ASN A 120 -13.89 -8.73 20.66
N VAL A 121 -14.07 -9.26 19.46
CA VAL A 121 -13.98 -8.44 18.23
C VAL A 121 -15.30 -7.68 18.09
N GLU A 122 -15.27 -6.39 18.36
CA GLU A 122 -16.43 -5.51 18.26
C GLU A 122 -16.65 -5.04 16.82
N MET A 123 -17.87 -4.55 16.53
CA MET A 123 -18.23 -4.01 15.20
C MET A 123 -17.31 -2.87 14.79
N GLU A 124 -16.87 -2.04 15.72
CA GLU A 124 -15.93 -0.94 15.44
C GLU A 124 -14.60 -1.45 14.93
N HIS A 125 -14.02 -2.50 15.55
CA HIS A 125 -12.78 -3.13 15.11
C HIS A 125 -12.92 -3.66 13.67
N LEU A 126 -14.05 -4.31 13.36
CA LEU A 126 -14.32 -4.83 12.03
C LEU A 126 -14.45 -3.72 10.99
N MET A 127 -15.20 -2.66 11.28
CA MET A 127 -15.42 -1.57 10.35
C MET A 127 -14.11 -0.80 10.04
N GLN A 128 -13.28 -0.54 11.04
CA GLN A 128 -11.95 0.05 10.84
C GLN A 128 -11.05 -0.85 10.00
N ALA A 129 -11.09 -2.15 10.23
CA ALA A 129 -10.34 -3.12 9.46
C ALA A 129 -10.80 -3.19 8.00
N ILE A 130 -12.11 -3.14 7.73
CA ILE A 130 -12.67 -3.09 6.38
C ILE A 130 -12.21 -1.81 5.67
N LEU A 131 -12.30 -0.66 6.31
CA LEU A 131 -11.83 0.61 5.73
C LEU A 131 -10.36 0.53 5.30
N LEU A 132 -9.48 0.06 6.18
CA LEU A 132 -8.06 -0.08 5.87
C LEU A 132 -7.80 -1.09 4.74
N THR A 133 -8.53 -2.20 4.69
CA THR A 133 -8.38 -3.18 3.61
C THR A 133 -8.89 -2.66 2.28
N GLU A 134 -9.95 -1.85 2.25
CA GLU A 134 -10.44 -1.18 1.05
C GLU A 134 -9.45 -0.14 0.53
N GLU A 135 -8.86 0.67 1.40
CA GLU A 135 -7.80 1.62 1.04
C GLU A 135 -6.59 0.88 0.47
N SER A 136 -6.18 -0.21 1.12
CA SER A 136 -5.10 -1.08 0.64
C SER A 136 -5.43 -1.69 -0.73
N GLY A 137 -6.66 -2.09 -0.97
CA GLY A 137 -7.11 -2.60 -2.26
C GLY A 137 -7.05 -1.56 -3.38
N LYS A 138 -7.44 -0.31 -3.09
CA LYS A 138 -7.28 0.82 -4.03
C LYS A 138 -5.80 1.10 -4.32
N ALA A 139 -4.95 1.10 -3.30
CA ALA A 139 -3.51 1.25 -3.44
C ALA A 139 -2.92 0.13 -4.31
N PHE A 140 -3.30 -1.11 -4.07
CA PHE A 140 -2.88 -2.26 -4.87
C PHE A 140 -3.30 -2.12 -6.34
N GLN A 141 -4.54 -1.73 -6.60
CA GLN A 141 -5.01 -1.48 -7.95
C GLN A 141 -4.19 -0.39 -8.65
N SER A 142 -3.85 0.69 -7.95
CA SER A 142 -3.03 1.76 -8.52
C SER A 142 -1.62 1.29 -8.89
N ILE A 143 -1.08 0.31 -8.15
CA ILE A 143 0.22 -0.33 -8.47
C ILE A 143 0.10 -1.19 -9.73
N LEU A 144 -0.99 -1.99 -9.85
CA LEU A 144 -1.23 -2.84 -11.02
C LEU A 144 -1.48 -2.03 -12.29
N THR A 145 -2.19 -0.92 -12.18
CA THR A 145 -2.53 -0.04 -13.30
C THR A 145 -1.47 1.02 -13.58
N ARG A 146 -0.40 1.05 -12.78
CA ARG A 146 0.68 2.02 -12.99
C ARG A 146 1.30 1.84 -14.37
N GLU A 147 1.22 2.90 -15.13
CA GLU A 147 1.78 2.94 -16.47
C GLU A 147 3.28 2.62 -16.46
N LYS A 148 3.68 1.66 -17.28
CA LYS A 148 5.08 1.24 -17.37
C LYS A 148 5.95 2.38 -17.91
N THR A 149 7.19 2.46 -17.48
CA THR A 149 8.12 3.56 -17.78
C THR A 149 8.31 3.75 -19.28
N TYR A 150 8.35 2.65 -20.04
CA TYR A 150 8.48 2.72 -21.50
C TYR A 150 7.22 3.27 -22.18
N VAL A 151 6.03 3.03 -21.61
CA VAL A 151 4.77 3.61 -22.13
C VAL A 151 4.74 5.11 -21.91
N LYS A 152 5.19 5.56 -20.73
CA LYS A 152 5.34 7.00 -20.44
C LYS A 152 6.32 7.67 -21.38
N LEU A 153 7.46 6.99 -21.67
CA LEU A 153 8.44 7.47 -22.62
C LEU A 153 7.84 7.57 -24.01
N ALA A 154 7.16 6.54 -24.50
CA ALA A 154 6.54 6.54 -25.81
C ALA A 154 5.50 7.66 -25.97
N LYS A 155 4.67 7.88 -24.94
CA LYS A 155 3.70 8.98 -24.94
C LYS A 155 4.35 10.35 -24.91
N TYR A 156 5.43 10.51 -24.15
CA TYR A 156 6.19 11.75 -24.10
C TYR A 156 6.78 12.08 -25.47
N ILE A 157 7.46 11.11 -26.11
CA ILE A 157 8.03 11.29 -27.45
C ILE A 157 6.94 11.60 -28.48
N ALA A 158 5.80 10.92 -28.41
CA ALA A 158 4.69 11.13 -29.34
C ALA A 158 3.97 12.49 -29.16
N ALA A 159 4.08 13.10 -27.98
CA ALA A 159 3.48 14.40 -27.70
C ALA A 159 4.36 15.60 -28.12
N GLU A 160 5.66 15.38 -28.37
CA GLU A 160 6.59 16.41 -28.77
C GLU A 160 6.64 16.54 -30.29
N GLU A 161 6.54 17.77 -30.78
CA GLU A 161 6.60 18.07 -32.21
C GLU A 161 8.03 18.17 -32.77
N ASN A 162 9.01 18.38 -31.89
CA ASN A 162 10.39 18.53 -32.24
C ASN A 162 11.17 17.22 -32.10
N GLU A 163 12.28 17.09 -32.85
CA GLU A 163 13.22 16.00 -32.66
C GLU A 163 13.84 16.06 -31.25
N LEU A 164 13.73 14.96 -30.51
CA LEU A 164 14.25 14.83 -29.16
C LEU A 164 15.59 14.11 -29.16
N THR A 165 16.57 14.69 -28.51
CA THR A 165 17.85 14.02 -28.25
C THR A 165 17.80 13.23 -26.94
N HIS A 166 18.76 12.32 -26.75
CA HIS A 166 18.92 11.63 -25.46
C HIS A 166 19.20 12.59 -24.29
N ALA A 167 19.82 13.76 -24.58
CA ALA A 167 20.08 14.77 -23.56
C ALA A 167 18.77 15.41 -23.07
N ASP A 168 17.88 15.77 -24.00
CA ASP A 168 16.57 16.34 -23.69
C ASP A 168 15.72 15.38 -22.83
N LEU A 169 15.72 14.10 -23.22
CA LEU A 169 15.02 13.06 -22.45
C LEU A 169 15.61 12.86 -21.03
N MET A 170 16.94 12.99 -20.89
CA MET A 170 17.56 12.91 -19.56
C MET A 170 17.24 14.12 -18.68
N GLU A 171 17.07 15.29 -19.27
CA GLU A 171 16.69 16.49 -18.54
C GLU A 171 15.22 16.45 -18.12
N ALA A 172 14.34 16.10 -19.04
CA ALA A 172 12.88 16.10 -18.83
C ALA A 172 12.40 14.93 -17.97
N LEU A 173 13.02 13.75 -18.10
CA LEU A 173 12.50 12.50 -17.52
C LEU A 173 13.48 11.91 -16.50
N PRO A 174 13.23 12.09 -15.18
CA PRO A 174 14.14 11.61 -14.13
C PRO A 174 14.47 10.11 -14.21
N TYR A 175 13.53 9.30 -14.70
CA TYR A 175 13.70 7.85 -14.83
C TYR A 175 14.54 7.45 -16.04
N TYR A 176 14.83 8.37 -16.96
CA TYR A 176 15.67 8.14 -18.13
C TYR A 176 17.18 8.30 -17.84
N LYS A 177 17.55 8.69 -16.60
CA LYS A 177 18.94 8.91 -16.16
C LYS A 177 19.73 7.63 -15.87
N SER A 178 19.16 6.45 -16.07
CA SER A 178 19.85 5.16 -15.91
C SER A 178 20.96 4.93 -16.94
N GLY A 179 21.82 3.93 -16.73
CA GLY A 179 22.97 3.63 -17.62
C GLY A 179 22.55 3.32 -19.06
N ASN A 180 23.50 3.38 -19.98
CA ASN A 180 23.27 3.26 -21.43
C ASN A 180 22.47 2.00 -21.83
N ALA A 181 22.77 0.85 -21.24
CA ALA A 181 22.07 -0.40 -21.54
C ALA A 181 20.57 -0.31 -21.18
N ALA A 182 20.26 0.19 -19.99
CA ALA A 182 18.88 0.37 -19.53
C ALA A 182 18.10 1.41 -20.36
N ARG A 183 18.77 2.48 -20.83
CA ARG A 183 18.17 3.47 -21.74
C ARG A 183 17.84 2.87 -23.11
N ASN A 184 18.75 2.08 -23.66
CA ASN A 184 18.53 1.42 -24.94
C ASN A 184 17.39 0.42 -24.87
N GLU A 185 17.31 -0.37 -23.80
CA GLU A 185 16.19 -1.28 -23.56
C GLU A 185 14.87 -0.52 -23.44
N LEU A 186 14.84 0.55 -22.64
CA LEU A 186 13.65 1.38 -22.44
C LEU A 186 13.19 2.03 -23.75
N MET A 187 14.12 2.50 -24.58
CA MET A 187 13.82 3.07 -25.89
C MET A 187 13.29 2.01 -26.86
N THR A 188 13.89 0.83 -26.88
CA THR A 188 13.43 -0.30 -27.72
C THR A 188 12.00 -0.68 -27.36
N LEU A 189 11.69 -0.80 -26.06
CA LEU A 189 10.34 -1.11 -25.58
C LEU A 189 9.34 0.02 -25.89
N ALA A 190 9.76 1.28 -25.75
CA ALA A 190 8.90 2.43 -26.06
C ALA A 190 8.58 2.50 -27.55
N THR A 191 9.57 2.27 -28.41
CA THR A 191 9.38 2.22 -29.87
C THR A 191 8.45 1.09 -30.28
N ALA A 192 8.65 -0.12 -29.73
CA ALA A 192 7.81 -1.26 -30.01
C ALA A 192 6.35 -1.03 -29.56
N TRP A 193 6.14 -0.35 -28.44
CA TRP A 193 4.81 0.00 -27.96
C TRP A 193 4.15 1.09 -28.81
N GLY A 194 4.90 2.09 -29.26
CA GLY A 194 4.41 3.21 -30.06
C GLY A 194 3.94 2.82 -31.47
N TYR A 195 4.33 1.65 -31.95
CA TYR A 195 3.91 1.10 -33.26
C TYR A 195 2.69 0.17 -33.18
N LYS A 196 2.15 -0.02 -32.00
CA LYS A 196 0.89 -0.74 -31.78
C LYS A 196 -0.28 0.23 -31.65
#